data_47de47a4d9f49988ca64dc2a517347b5
#
_entry.id   47de47a4d9f49988ca64dc2a517347b5
#
_cell.length_a   1.000
_cell.length_b   1.000
_cell.length_c   1.000
_cell.angle_alpha   90.00
_cell.angle_beta   90.00
_cell.angle_gamma   90.00
#
_symmetry.space_group_name_H-M   'P 1'
#
loop_
_entity.id
_entity.type
_entity.pdbx_description
1 polymer ?
#
loop_
_entity_poly.entity_id
_entity_poly.type
_entity_poly.pdbx_seq_one_letter_code
_entity_poly.pdbx_strand_id
1 'polypeptide(L)'
;MRLTLTQLRYVVAVARYGSVTAAAQALNVSQPSISVAIDNVEDALGQKLFVRQRGSGVALTSFGRKAVAKARQVLGEADELAALGTREADIGGELVLGCFEDLAPYFAPALMRTFAERCPAVTVVIGDETFETLGRRLADSAVDLGLTYDLGLPGHFKRILLHELRPHALLAAGHELADKHAVSLAELAQHPLITTDQPHSWQHMLDLFLSRGLXPIARTATSSFELQRSMVANGFGVAVSYTRPYGDRSYDGLPLVCKPLSDALPMQRIILTHDTRQRLSKAAAAFIDVARAWFAGHDVFTA
;
A
#
# COMPACT_ATOMS: atom_id res chain seq x y z
N MET A 1 19.97 31.36 -8.22
CA MET A 1 18.74 30.52 -8.25
C MET A 1 17.91 30.87 -7.04
N ARG A 2 16.63 31.22 -7.23
CA ARG A 2 15.77 31.64 -6.10
C ARG A 2 14.49 30.80 -6.13
N LEU A 3 14.51 29.70 -5.39
CA LEU A 3 13.34 28.85 -5.19
C LEU A 3 12.79 29.09 -3.78
N THR A 4 11.47 29.12 -3.64
CA THR A 4 10.83 29.25 -2.33
C THR A 4 10.13 27.95 -1.94
N LEU A 5 9.95 27.73 -0.64
CA LEU A 5 9.21 26.56 -0.13
C LEU A 5 7.77 26.55 -0.64
N THR A 6 7.15 27.74 -0.77
CA THR A 6 5.79 27.85 -1.31
C THR A 6 5.72 27.32 -2.75
N GLN A 7 6.68 27.68 -3.60
CA GLN A 7 6.74 27.16 -4.97
C GLN A 7 6.91 25.65 -4.98
N LEU A 8 7.75 25.11 -4.11
CA LEU A 8 7.95 23.66 -4.02
C LEU A 8 6.65 22.96 -3.55
N ARG A 9 5.92 23.54 -2.58
CA ARG A 9 4.63 23.02 -2.15
C ARG A 9 3.63 22.96 -3.30
N TYR A 10 3.58 23.99 -4.13
CA TYR A 10 2.67 24.03 -5.27
C TYR A 10 3.03 22.96 -6.31
N VAL A 11 4.33 22.80 -6.62
CA VAL A 11 4.80 21.76 -7.56
C VAL A 11 4.42 20.37 -7.04
N VAL A 12 4.66 20.10 -5.76
CA VAL A 12 4.33 18.80 -5.14
C VAL A 12 2.81 18.55 -5.17
N ALA A 13 2.00 19.58 -4.92
CA ALA A 13 0.54 19.46 -4.96
C ALA A 13 0.05 19.12 -6.38
N VAL A 14 0.59 19.79 -7.40
CA VAL A 14 0.20 19.50 -8.78
C VAL A 14 0.60 18.08 -9.16
N ALA A 15 1.77 17.61 -8.73
CA ALA A 15 2.19 16.23 -8.96
C ALA A 15 1.24 15.24 -8.29
N ARG A 16 0.74 15.58 -7.09
CA ARG A 16 -0.17 14.72 -6.33
C ARG A 16 -1.56 14.63 -6.96
N TYR A 17 -2.12 15.78 -7.35
CA TYR A 17 -3.50 15.83 -7.85
C TYR A 17 -3.62 15.63 -9.37
N GLY A 18 -2.50 15.66 -10.09
CA GLY A 18 -2.50 15.50 -11.55
C GLY A 18 -3.19 16.65 -12.30
N SER A 19 -3.47 17.76 -11.61
CA SER A 19 -4.22 18.88 -12.17
C SER A 19 -3.90 20.17 -11.41
N VAL A 20 -3.60 21.22 -12.15
CA VAL A 20 -3.36 22.55 -11.56
C VAL A 20 -4.61 23.06 -10.84
N THR A 21 -5.79 22.83 -11.45
CA THR A 21 -7.07 23.27 -10.88
C THR A 21 -7.36 22.53 -9.57
N ALA A 22 -7.20 21.19 -9.57
CA ALA A 22 -7.42 20.39 -8.35
C ALA A 22 -6.42 20.78 -7.23
N ALA A 23 -5.16 21.03 -7.59
CA ALA A 23 -4.16 21.45 -6.60
C ALA A 23 -4.51 22.82 -6.02
N ALA A 24 -4.98 23.76 -6.86
CA ALA A 24 -5.39 25.09 -6.41
C ALA A 24 -6.56 25.03 -5.43
N GLN A 25 -7.55 24.19 -5.73
CA GLN A 25 -8.69 23.96 -4.83
C GLN A 25 -8.23 23.35 -3.51
N ALA A 26 -7.38 22.33 -3.56
CA ALA A 26 -6.88 21.64 -2.36
C ALA A 26 -6.05 22.57 -1.45
N LEU A 27 -5.31 23.50 -2.05
CA LEU A 27 -4.47 24.46 -1.30
C LEU A 27 -5.18 25.78 -0.99
N ASN A 28 -6.41 25.92 -1.46
CA ASN A 28 -7.21 27.15 -1.29
C ASN A 28 -6.49 28.39 -1.82
N VAL A 29 -5.90 28.26 -3.03
CA VAL A 29 -5.21 29.36 -3.72
C VAL A 29 -5.74 29.48 -5.15
N SER A 30 -5.38 30.57 -5.83
CA SER A 30 -5.80 30.76 -7.23
C SER A 30 -4.98 29.87 -8.17
N GLN A 31 -5.63 29.38 -9.23
CA GLN A 31 -4.94 28.60 -10.27
C GLN A 31 -3.79 29.37 -10.92
N PRO A 32 -3.92 30.69 -11.24
CA PRO A 32 -2.78 31.44 -11.75
C PRO A 32 -1.57 31.44 -10.80
N SER A 33 -1.80 31.48 -9.49
CA SER A 33 -0.69 31.47 -8.52
C SER A 33 0.14 30.20 -8.65
N ILE A 34 -0.52 29.06 -8.82
CA ILE A 34 0.17 27.78 -9.00
C ILE A 34 0.89 27.74 -10.37
N SER A 35 0.22 28.19 -11.43
CA SER A 35 0.82 28.20 -12.77
C SER A 35 2.10 29.03 -12.81
N VAL A 36 2.08 30.23 -12.25
CA VAL A 36 3.24 31.10 -12.17
C VAL A 36 4.36 30.42 -11.34
N ALA A 37 4.00 29.78 -10.24
CA ALA A 37 4.99 29.10 -9.41
C ALA A 37 5.66 27.95 -10.15
N ILE A 38 4.89 27.16 -10.92
CA ILE A 38 5.44 26.06 -11.75
C ILE A 38 6.41 26.64 -12.78
N ASP A 39 5.98 27.69 -13.52
CA ASP A 39 6.83 28.32 -14.53
C ASP A 39 8.14 28.81 -13.90
N ASN A 40 8.07 29.45 -12.72
CA ASN A 40 9.26 29.94 -12.02
C ASN A 40 10.21 28.80 -11.64
N VAL A 41 9.66 27.66 -11.18
CA VAL A 41 10.48 26.51 -10.81
C VAL A 41 11.11 25.87 -12.06
N GLU A 42 10.33 25.71 -13.13
CA GLU A 42 10.83 25.19 -14.41
C GLU A 42 11.94 26.07 -14.99
N ASP A 43 11.74 27.38 -14.95
CA ASP A 43 12.75 28.34 -15.41
C ASP A 43 14.02 28.26 -14.55
N ALA A 44 13.88 28.17 -13.24
CA ALA A 44 15.02 28.06 -12.33
C ALA A 44 15.80 26.76 -12.52
N LEU A 45 15.11 25.67 -12.89
CA LEU A 45 15.73 24.36 -13.10
C LEU A 45 16.12 24.11 -14.56
N GLY A 46 15.64 24.94 -15.49
CA GLY A 46 15.94 24.85 -16.91
C GLY A 46 15.28 23.68 -17.62
N GLN A 47 14.28 23.02 -17.02
CA GLN A 47 13.60 21.87 -17.61
C GLN A 47 12.13 21.83 -17.18
N LYS A 48 11.28 21.30 -18.04
CA LYS A 48 9.87 21.12 -17.76
C LYS A 48 9.65 19.99 -16.76
N LEU A 49 8.83 20.25 -15.75
CA LEU A 49 8.42 19.26 -14.76
C LEU A 49 7.17 18.51 -15.20
N PHE A 50 6.29 19.18 -15.94
CA PHE A 50 4.99 18.62 -16.33
C PHE A 50 4.79 18.69 -17.83
N VAL A 51 4.01 17.73 -18.34
CA VAL A 51 3.48 17.71 -19.71
C VAL A 51 1.96 17.62 -19.63
N ARG A 52 1.28 18.28 -20.54
CA ARG A 52 -0.19 18.22 -20.63
C ARG A 52 -0.62 16.83 -21.11
N GLN A 53 -1.67 16.33 -20.49
CA GLN A 53 -2.33 15.10 -20.94
C GLN A 53 -3.64 15.43 -21.67
N ARG A 54 -4.00 14.60 -22.65
CA ARG A 54 -5.29 14.72 -23.32
C ARG A 54 -6.39 14.55 -22.28
N GLY A 55 -7.27 15.56 -22.15
CA GLY A 55 -8.43 15.52 -21.26
C GLY A 55 -8.30 16.40 -20.06
N SER A 56 -7.56 17.22 -19.70
CA SER A 56 -7.55 18.22 -18.60
C SER A 56 -6.56 18.03 -17.46
N GLY A 57 -5.60 17.12 -17.59
CA GLY A 57 -4.62 16.89 -16.53
C GLY A 57 -3.19 17.20 -16.96
N VAL A 58 -2.27 16.99 -16.00
CA VAL A 58 -0.84 17.06 -16.25
C VAL A 58 -0.18 15.79 -15.73
N ALA A 59 0.91 15.37 -16.39
CA ALA A 59 1.74 14.26 -15.94
C ALA A 59 3.17 14.72 -15.73
N LEU A 60 3.90 14.06 -14.86
CA LEU A 60 5.31 14.38 -14.62
C LEU A 60 6.18 13.86 -15.77
N THR A 61 7.13 14.69 -16.19
CA THR A 61 8.24 14.24 -17.04
C THR A 61 9.17 13.35 -16.21
N SER A 62 10.12 12.68 -16.86
CA SER A 62 11.17 11.94 -16.15
C SER A 62 11.97 12.85 -15.21
N PHE A 63 12.30 14.05 -15.67
CA PHE A 63 12.95 15.07 -14.83
C PHE A 63 12.02 15.54 -13.72
N GLY A 64 10.73 15.74 -14.02
CA GLY A 64 9.73 16.17 -13.04
C GLY A 64 9.61 15.20 -11.86
N ARG A 65 9.64 13.89 -12.11
CA ARG A 65 9.63 12.90 -11.03
C ARG A 65 10.80 13.09 -10.07
N LYS A 66 12.00 13.29 -10.60
CA LYS A 66 13.21 13.53 -9.78
C LYS A 66 13.11 14.84 -9.01
N ALA A 67 12.64 15.89 -9.69
CA ALA A 67 12.50 17.22 -9.07
C ALA A 67 11.46 17.22 -7.94
N VAL A 68 10.31 16.56 -8.15
CA VAL A 68 9.26 16.44 -7.11
C VAL A 68 9.77 15.63 -5.92
N ALA A 69 10.49 14.53 -6.15
CA ALA A 69 11.10 13.75 -5.07
C ALA A 69 12.04 14.63 -4.24
N LYS A 70 12.87 15.42 -4.92
CA LYS A 70 13.82 16.33 -4.23
C LYS A 70 13.07 17.46 -3.51
N ALA A 71 12.00 18.01 -4.12
CA ALA A 71 11.18 19.02 -3.50
C ALA A 71 10.54 18.51 -2.20
N ARG A 72 10.03 17.27 -2.21
CA ARG A 72 9.48 16.64 -0.99
C ARG A 72 10.53 16.52 0.11
N GLN A 73 11.77 16.14 -0.24
CA GLN A 73 12.86 16.07 0.73
C GLN A 73 13.14 17.43 1.35
N VAL A 74 13.23 18.48 0.53
CA VAL A 74 13.50 19.85 1.01
C VAL A 74 12.36 20.32 1.94
N LEU A 75 11.12 20.07 1.55
CA LEU A 75 9.97 20.44 2.38
C LEU A 75 9.99 19.68 3.71
N GLY A 76 10.32 18.39 3.69
CA GLY A 76 10.47 17.59 4.90
C GLY A 76 11.54 18.14 5.83
N GLU A 77 12.69 18.51 5.30
CA GLU A 77 13.77 19.12 6.10
C GLU A 77 13.32 20.47 6.71
N ALA A 78 12.56 21.26 5.94
CA ALA A 78 12.02 22.52 6.44
C ALA A 78 10.99 22.28 7.56
N ASP A 79 10.14 21.30 7.40
CA ASP A 79 9.16 20.93 8.42
C ASP A 79 9.87 20.40 9.70
N GLU A 80 10.94 19.60 9.53
CA GLU A 80 11.76 19.14 10.66
C GLU A 80 12.43 20.31 11.39
N LEU A 81 12.94 21.28 10.63
CA LEU A 81 13.54 22.47 11.23
C LEU A 81 12.48 23.23 12.06
N ALA A 82 11.28 23.39 11.50
CA ALA A 82 10.18 24.05 12.21
C ALA A 82 9.76 23.27 13.46
N ALA A 83 9.95 21.95 13.45
CA ALA A 83 9.58 21.06 14.56
C ALA A 83 10.69 20.89 15.60
N LEU A 84 11.84 21.56 15.46
CA LEU A 84 12.91 21.44 16.45
C LEU A 84 12.41 21.92 17.81
N GLY A 85 12.50 21.04 18.81
CA GLY A 85 12.06 21.35 20.16
C GLY A 85 10.55 21.20 20.41
N THR A 86 9.77 20.81 19.40
CA THR A 86 8.34 20.58 19.58
C THR A 86 8.05 19.20 20.19
N ARG A 87 6.95 19.10 20.92
CA ARG A 87 6.48 17.81 21.42
C ARG A 87 5.91 16.99 20.25
N GLU A 88 5.83 15.67 20.45
CA GLU A 88 5.31 14.78 19.43
C GLU A 88 3.89 15.16 18.98
N ALA A 89 3.06 15.62 19.93
CA ALA A 89 1.71 16.07 19.62
C ALA A 89 1.69 17.31 18.70
N ASP A 90 2.78 18.03 18.62
CA ASP A 90 2.91 19.25 17.80
C ASP A 90 3.58 18.96 16.44
N ILE A 91 3.96 17.71 16.17
CA ILE A 91 4.46 17.31 14.85
C ILE A 91 3.33 17.53 13.84
N GLY A 92 3.61 18.31 12.82
CA GLY A 92 2.64 18.63 11.77
C GLY A 92 3.07 18.12 10.42
N GLY A 93 2.40 18.61 9.39
CA GLY A 93 2.70 18.26 8.01
C GLY A 93 1.86 17.13 7.49
N GLU A 94 2.35 16.47 6.43
CA GLU A 94 1.63 15.43 5.73
C GLU A 94 2.43 14.12 5.76
N LEU A 95 1.73 13.02 5.93
CA LEU A 95 2.29 11.67 5.80
C LEU A 95 1.51 10.92 4.72
N VAL A 96 2.19 10.51 3.66
CA VAL A 96 1.55 9.74 2.58
C VAL A 96 1.80 8.26 2.82
N LEU A 97 0.72 7.53 3.11
CA LEU A 97 0.74 6.10 3.40
C LEU A 97 0.20 5.35 2.18
N GLY A 98 1.04 4.54 1.54
CA GLY A 98 0.61 3.62 0.49
C GLY A 98 0.30 2.27 1.12
N CYS A 99 -0.89 1.72 0.86
CA CYS A 99 -1.27 0.44 1.43
C CYS A 99 -1.56 -0.56 0.33
N PHE A 100 -1.00 -1.76 0.46
CA PHE A 100 -1.38 -2.85 -0.44
C PHE A 100 -2.89 -3.07 -0.33
N GLU A 101 -3.56 -3.12 -1.47
CA GLU A 101 -5.03 -3.09 -1.54
C GLU A 101 -5.72 -4.18 -0.71
N ASP A 102 -5.11 -5.37 -0.60
CA ASP A 102 -5.70 -6.46 0.19
C ASP A 102 -5.52 -6.27 1.69
N LEU A 103 -4.64 -5.38 2.14
CA LEU A 103 -4.41 -5.10 3.56
C LEU A 103 -5.07 -3.79 4.00
N ALA A 104 -5.21 -2.85 3.09
CA ALA A 104 -5.67 -1.50 3.40
C ALA A 104 -6.96 -1.46 4.21
N PRO A 105 -8.05 -2.16 3.80
CA PRO A 105 -9.32 -2.06 4.53
C PRO A 105 -9.25 -2.56 5.98
N TYR A 106 -8.35 -3.51 6.25
CA TYR A 106 -8.29 -4.16 7.56
C TYR A 106 -7.45 -3.40 8.56
N PHE A 107 -6.44 -2.66 8.10
CA PHE A 107 -5.46 -2.08 9.01
C PHE A 107 -5.35 -0.56 8.91
N ALA A 108 -5.45 0.01 7.71
CA ALA A 108 -5.15 1.43 7.54
C ALA A 108 -6.08 2.33 8.37
N PRO A 109 -7.41 2.14 8.38
CA PRO A 109 -8.26 3.03 9.16
C PRO A 109 -7.97 2.98 10.66
N ALA A 110 -7.70 1.79 11.22
CA ALA A 110 -7.40 1.65 12.64
C ALA A 110 -6.07 2.31 12.99
N LEU A 111 -5.06 2.11 12.15
CA LEU A 111 -3.74 2.73 12.36
C LEU A 111 -3.83 4.25 12.24
N MET A 112 -4.57 4.76 11.26
CA MET A 112 -4.77 6.20 11.09
C MET A 112 -5.47 6.82 12.29
N ARG A 113 -6.50 6.15 12.83
CA ARG A 113 -7.21 6.62 14.02
C ARG A 113 -6.27 6.69 15.23
N THR A 114 -5.53 5.60 15.47
CA THR A 114 -4.58 5.54 16.60
C THR A 114 -3.47 6.59 16.44
N PHE A 115 -2.98 6.77 15.22
CA PHE A 115 -1.95 7.76 14.94
C PHE A 115 -2.46 9.20 15.16
N ALA A 116 -3.71 9.48 14.77
CA ALA A 116 -4.30 10.82 14.95
C ALA A 116 -4.40 11.21 16.43
N GLU A 117 -4.56 10.24 17.32
CA GLU A 117 -4.58 10.49 18.78
C GLU A 117 -3.20 10.95 19.28
N ARG A 118 -2.13 10.44 18.67
CA ARG A 118 -0.75 10.73 19.08
C ARG A 118 -0.18 11.98 18.37
N CYS A 119 -0.50 12.14 17.09
CA CYS A 119 0.01 13.24 16.24
C CYS A 119 -1.16 13.92 15.53
N PRO A 120 -2.00 14.67 16.28
CA PRO A 120 -3.24 15.22 15.70
C PRO A 120 -3.01 16.31 14.62
N ALA A 121 -1.82 16.90 14.57
CA ALA A 121 -1.52 17.93 13.58
C ALA A 121 -0.99 17.36 12.24
N VAL A 122 -0.81 16.03 12.15
CA VAL A 122 -0.36 15.39 10.90
C VAL A 122 -1.58 15.00 10.07
N THR A 123 -1.59 15.39 8.80
CA THR A 123 -2.59 14.91 7.84
C THR A 123 -2.06 13.63 7.20
N VAL A 124 -2.74 12.51 7.43
CA VAL A 124 -2.40 11.25 6.78
C VAL A 124 -3.21 11.12 5.48
N VAL A 125 -2.48 10.93 4.39
CA VAL A 125 -3.07 10.70 3.06
C VAL A 125 -2.82 9.23 2.72
N ILE A 126 -3.86 8.51 2.35
CA ILE A 126 -3.77 7.08 2.07
C ILE A 126 -4.06 6.83 0.60
N GLY A 127 -3.35 5.87 0.01
CA GLY A 127 -3.63 5.36 -1.33
C GLY A 127 -3.60 3.84 -1.36
N ASP A 128 -4.51 3.25 -2.13
CA ASP A 128 -4.50 1.82 -2.39
C ASP A 128 -3.45 1.52 -3.46
N GLU A 129 -2.61 0.54 -3.21
CA GLU A 129 -1.46 0.23 -4.06
C GLU A 129 -1.42 -1.27 -4.40
N THR A 130 -0.97 -1.57 -5.62
CA THR A 130 -0.46 -2.91 -5.94
C THR A 130 1.01 -2.98 -5.49
N PHE A 131 1.60 -4.17 -5.52
CA PHE A 131 3.04 -4.29 -5.20
C PHE A 131 3.90 -3.44 -6.14
N GLU A 132 3.56 -3.41 -7.43
CA GLU A 132 4.32 -2.67 -8.44
C GLU A 132 4.20 -1.15 -8.24
N THR A 133 2.98 -0.66 -8.04
CA THR A 133 2.77 0.78 -7.86
C THR A 133 3.40 1.26 -6.56
N LEU A 134 3.29 0.48 -5.48
CA LEU A 134 3.87 0.85 -4.18
C LEU A 134 5.38 1.00 -4.27
N GLY A 135 6.07 0.01 -4.85
CA GLY A 135 7.53 0.06 -4.99
C GLY A 135 7.99 1.28 -5.78
N ARG A 136 7.32 1.55 -6.88
CA ARG A 136 7.64 2.73 -7.72
C ARG A 136 7.39 4.04 -6.96
N ARG A 137 6.23 4.16 -6.29
CA ARG A 137 5.86 5.40 -5.61
C ARG A 137 6.74 5.67 -4.38
N LEU A 138 7.19 4.62 -3.69
CA LEU A 138 8.20 4.76 -2.63
C LEU A 138 9.52 5.27 -3.20
N ALA A 139 9.97 4.70 -4.32
CA ALA A 139 11.24 5.12 -4.96
C ALA A 139 11.17 6.56 -5.47
N ASP A 140 10.00 7.00 -5.92
CA ASP A 140 9.77 8.36 -6.44
C ASP A 140 9.44 9.37 -5.32
N SER A 141 9.48 8.98 -4.06
CA SER A 141 9.08 9.80 -2.88
C SER A 141 7.64 10.30 -2.96
N ALA A 142 6.79 9.62 -3.71
CA ALA A 142 5.36 9.93 -3.76
C ALA A 142 4.59 9.29 -2.60
N VAL A 143 5.20 8.34 -1.92
CA VAL A 143 4.70 7.66 -0.72
C VAL A 143 5.85 7.64 0.29
N ASP A 144 5.54 7.97 1.54
CA ASP A 144 6.52 7.99 2.63
C ASP A 144 6.71 6.62 3.26
N LEU A 145 5.61 5.91 3.51
CA LEU A 145 5.59 4.58 4.10
C LEU A 145 4.66 3.68 3.31
N GLY A 146 5.07 2.42 3.14
CA GLY A 146 4.21 1.40 2.54
C GLY A 146 3.80 0.36 3.57
N LEU A 147 2.50 0.04 3.64
CA LEU A 147 1.98 -1.09 4.41
C LEU A 147 1.68 -2.21 3.41
N THR A 148 2.40 -3.32 3.50
CA THR A 148 2.34 -4.34 2.44
C THR A 148 2.77 -5.71 2.96
N TYR A 149 2.55 -6.73 2.16
CA TYR A 149 3.26 -8.01 2.30
C TYR A 149 4.71 -7.85 1.80
N ASP A 150 5.63 -8.60 2.38
CA ASP A 150 7.05 -8.58 1.99
C ASP A 150 7.25 -9.44 0.72
N LEU A 151 6.75 -8.94 -0.40
CA LEU A 151 6.84 -9.60 -1.71
C LEU A 151 7.34 -8.60 -2.75
N GLY A 152 8.34 -9.00 -3.49
CA GLY A 152 8.78 -8.27 -4.68
C GLY A 152 9.49 -6.94 -4.45
N LEU A 153 9.80 -6.57 -3.21
CA LEU A 153 10.46 -5.29 -2.93
C LEU A 153 11.97 -5.41 -3.10
N PRO A 154 12.62 -4.47 -3.80
CA PRO A 154 14.08 -4.40 -3.89
C PRO A 154 14.77 -4.30 -2.53
N GLY A 155 16.04 -4.70 -2.48
CA GLY A 155 16.79 -4.77 -1.23
C GLY A 155 17.05 -3.44 -0.52
N HIS A 156 16.97 -2.33 -1.23
CA HIS A 156 17.20 -1.00 -0.64
C HIS A 156 15.98 -0.46 0.15
N PHE A 157 14.87 -1.19 0.13
CA PHE A 157 13.73 -0.81 0.98
C PHE A 157 13.88 -1.46 2.34
N LYS A 158 13.67 -0.66 3.41
CA LYS A 158 13.67 -1.15 4.78
C LYS A 158 12.43 -2.01 5.02
N ARG A 159 12.59 -3.13 5.71
CA ARG A 159 11.49 -3.99 6.14
C ARG A 159 11.33 -3.87 7.64
N ILE A 160 10.19 -3.36 8.07
CA ILE A 160 9.83 -3.24 9.49
C ILE A 160 8.71 -4.24 9.71
N LEU A 161 9.03 -5.36 10.34
CA LEU A 161 8.08 -6.45 10.57
C LEU A 161 6.98 -5.99 11.53
N LEU A 162 5.72 -6.17 11.12
CA LEU A 162 4.54 -5.92 11.96
C LEU A 162 3.91 -7.24 12.43
N HIS A 163 3.77 -8.22 11.53
CA HIS A 163 3.11 -9.47 11.86
C HIS A 163 3.49 -10.57 10.86
N GLU A 164 3.38 -11.83 11.26
CA GLU A 164 3.58 -12.98 10.37
C GLU A 164 2.31 -13.79 10.31
N LEU A 165 1.90 -14.16 9.10
CA LEU A 165 0.65 -14.87 8.83
C LEU A 165 0.92 -16.25 8.26
N ARG A 166 0.15 -17.25 8.70
CA ARG A 166 0.13 -18.58 8.09
C ARG A 166 -0.86 -18.56 6.94
N PRO A 167 -0.55 -19.27 5.84
CA PRO A 167 -1.55 -19.43 4.78
C PRO A 167 -2.67 -20.38 5.23
N HIS A 168 -3.83 -20.20 4.62
CA HIS A 168 -4.99 -21.05 4.85
C HIS A 168 -5.69 -21.35 3.52
N ALA A 169 -6.43 -22.44 3.49
CA ALA A 169 -7.31 -22.74 2.38
C ALA A 169 -8.61 -21.96 2.52
N LEU A 170 -9.11 -21.43 1.43
CA LEU A 170 -10.40 -20.74 1.36
C LEU A 170 -11.32 -21.61 0.50
N LEU A 171 -12.49 -21.98 1.06
CA LEU A 171 -13.42 -22.92 0.47
C LEU A 171 -14.85 -22.38 0.58
N ALA A 172 -15.70 -22.77 -0.37
CA ALA A 172 -17.15 -22.61 -0.19
C ALA A 172 -17.59 -23.46 1.03
N ALA A 173 -18.58 -22.99 1.77
CA ALA A 173 -19.03 -23.71 2.97
C ALA A 173 -19.53 -25.13 2.65
N GLY A 174 -20.05 -25.36 1.45
CA GLY A 174 -20.53 -26.69 1.03
C GLY A 174 -19.49 -27.54 0.29
N HIS A 175 -18.23 -27.11 0.26
CA HIS A 175 -17.17 -27.85 -0.44
C HIS A 175 -16.83 -29.14 0.31
N GLU A 176 -16.49 -30.21 -0.42
CA GLU A 176 -16.20 -31.53 0.18
C GLU A 176 -15.06 -31.50 1.20
N LEU A 177 -14.13 -30.54 1.08
CA LEU A 177 -13.03 -30.38 2.03
C LEU A 177 -13.41 -29.52 3.24
N ALA A 178 -14.60 -28.92 3.25
CA ALA A 178 -15.00 -27.95 4.28
C ALA A 178 -15.17 -28.55 5.67
N ASP A 179 -15.47 -29.87 5.75
CA ASP A 179 -15.65 -30.55 7.03
C ASP A 179 -14.33 -31.02 7.66
N LYS A 180 -13.22 -30.90 6.96
CA LYS A 180 -11.92 -31.33 7.48
C LYS A 180 -11.38 -30.33 8.51
N HIS A 181 -10.58 -30.82 9.47
CA HIS A 181 -9.86 -29.95 10.40
C HIS A 181 -8.76 -29.15 9.71
N ALA A 182 -8.06 -29.76 8.77
CA ALA A 182 -6.99 -29.14 7.98
C ALA A 182 -7.00 -29.77 6.58
N VAL A 183 -6.47 -29.03 5.62
CA VAL A 183 -6.45 -29.43 4.20
C VAL A 183 -5.00 -29.33 3.70
N SER A 184 -4.59 -30.27 2.85
CA SER A 184 -3.25 -30.24 2.27
C SER A 184 -3.25 -29.53 0.90
N LEU A 185 -2.09 -29.03 0.49
CA LEU A 185 -1.92 -28.50 -0.87
C LEU A 185 -2.19 -29.59 -1.93
N ALA A 186 -1.88 -30.85 -1.62
CA ALA A 186 -2.14 -31.95 -2.55
C ALA A 186 -3.64 -32.14 -2.79
N GLU A 187 -4.46 -31.97 -1.75
CA GLU A 187 -5.92 -32.01 -1.91
C GLU A 187 -6.43 -30.81 -2.70
N LEU A 188 -5.94 -29.61 -2.36
CA LEU A 188 -6.34 -28.38 -3.09
C LEU A 188 -5.96 -28.46 -4.58
N ALA A 189 -4.84 -29.10 -4.91
CA ALA A 189 -4.37 -29.24 -6.29
C ALA A 189 -5.31 -30.09 -7.17
N GLN A 190 -6.23 -30.85 -6.57
CA GLN A 190 -7.23 -31.62 -7.32
C GLN A 190 -8.42 -30.76 -7.78
N HIS A 191 -8.49 -29.51 -7.34
CA HIS A 191 -9.60 -28.59 -7.62
C HIS A 191 -9.10 -27.37 -8.40
N PRO A 192 -10.00 -26.71 -9.16
CA PRO A 192 -9.62 -25.46 -9.81
C PRO A 192 -9.15 -24.41 -8.79
N LEU A 193 -7.98 -23.83 -9.03
CA LEU A 193 -7.41 -22.79 -8.14
C LEU A 193 -7.79 -21.40 -8.64
N ILE A 194 -8.41 -20.63 -7.80
CA ILE A 194 -8.74 -19.23 -8.05
C ILE A 194 -7.64 -18.36 -7.41
N THR A 195 -7.01 -17.50 -8.19
CA THR A 195 -5.89 -16.66 -7.74
C THR A 195 -6.19 -15.18 -7.98
N THR A 196 -5.37 -14.31 -7.45
CA THR A 196 -5.38 -12.90 -7.86
C THR A 196 -4.42 -12.72 -9.04
N ASP A 197 -4.69 -11.72 -9.88
CA ASP A 197 -3.92 -11.50 -11.10
C ASP A 197 -2.66 -10.65 -10.90
N GLN A 198 -2.32 -10.34 -9.66
CA GLN A 198 -1.09 -9.60 -9.35
C GLN A 198 0.12 -10.53 -9.49
N PRO A 199 1.12 -10.18 -10.32
CA PRO A 199 2.21 -11.10 -10.64
C PRO A 199 2.96 -11.67 -9.44
N HIS A 200 3.28 -10.84 -8.44
CA HIS A 200 4.01 -11.32 -7.26
C HIS A 200 3.16 -12.27 -6.40
N SER A 201 1.87 -11.98 -6.25
CA SER A 201 0.94 -12.87 -5.51
C SER A 201 0.76 -14.18 -6.25
N TRP A 202 0.54 -14.12 -7.55
CA TRP A 202 0.39 -15.31 -8.40
C TRP A 202 1.62 -16.21 -8.30
N GLN A 203 2.81 -15.63 -8.51
CA GLN A 203 4.06 -16.39 -8.49
C GLN A 203 4.27 -17.02 -7.11
N HIS A 204 4.06 -16.26 -6.04
CA HIS A 204 4.20 -16.78 -4.69
C HIS A 204 3.26 -17.97 -4.43
N MET A 205 1.98 -17.83 -4.81
CA MET A 205 1.02 -18.91 -4.62
C MET A 205 1.39 -20.16 -5.43
N LEU A 206 1.81 -19.97 -6.68
CA LEU A 206 2.25 -21.06 -7.53
C LEU A 206 3.46 -21.79 -6.92
N ASP A 207 4.41 -21.04 -6.39
CA ASP A 207 5.63 -21.61 -5.79
C ASP A 207 5.32 -22.47 -4.56
N LEU A 208 4.23 -22.20 -3.82
CA LEU A 208 3.82 -23.06 -2.71
C LEU A 208 3.53 -24.49 -3.19
N PHE A 209 2.86 -24.60 -4.34
CA PHE A 209 2.53 -25.90 -4.95
C PHE A 209 3.75 -26.52 -5.64
N LEU A 210 4.42 -25.76 -6.49
CA LEU A 210 5.51 -26.28 -7.32
C LEU A 210 6.69 -26.78 -6.47
N SER A 211 6.97 -26.14 -5.35
CA SER A 211 8.03 -26.59 -4.43
C SER A 211 7.77 -27.98 -3.83
N ARG A 212 6.53 -28.46 -3.96
CA ARG A 212 6.13 -29.80 -3.51
C ARG A 212 5.83 -30.77 -4.65
N GLY A 213 6.17 -30.37 -5.88
CA GLY A 213 5.91 -31.19 -7.06
C GLY A 213 4.42 -31.28 -7.44
N LEU A 214 3.64 -30.28 -7.08
CA LEU A 214 2.19 -30.28 -7.36
C LEU A 214 1.84 -29.30 -8.47
N UNK A 215 0.88 -29.26 -9.31
CA UNK A 215 0.58 -28.61 -9.99
C UNK A 215 -0.54 -28.25 -9.84
N PRO A 216 -0.94 -27.46 -9.55
CA PRO A 216 -2.33 -27.05 -9.35
C PRO A 216 -3.06 -26.80 -10.67
N ILE A 217 -4.37 -27.01 -10.64
CA ILE A 217 -5.23 -26.69 -11.77
C ILE A 217 -5.55 -25.19 -11.71
N ALA A 218 -4.67 -24.37 -12.29
CA ALA A 218 -4.89 -22.91 -12.33
C ALA A 218 -6.03 -22.61 -13.32
N ARG A 219 -7.11 -22.02 -12.85
CA ARG A 219 -8.27 -21.82 -13.70
C ARG A 219 -8.61 -20.36 -13.94
N THR A 220 -8.58 -19.54 -12.90
CA THR A 220 -9.02 -18.15 -13.03
C THR A 220 -8.18 -17.24 -12.14
N ALA A 221 -7.75 -16.14 -12.72
CA ALA A 221 -7.17 -15.03 -11.96
C ALA A 221 -8.19 -13.91 -11.86
N THR A 222 -8.28 -13.29 -10.70
CA THR A 222 -9.24 -12.21 -10.44
C THR A 222 -8.50 -10.91 -10.13
N SER A 223 -9.17 -9.79 -10.37
CA SER A 223 -8.59 -8.47 -10.17
C SER A 223 -8.55 -8.04 -8.70
N SER A 224 -9.24 -8.74 -7.81
CA SER A 224 -9.25 -8.36 -6.40
C SER A 224 -9.49 -9.56 -5.50
N PHE A 225 -9.06 -9.42 -4.25
CA PHE A 225 -9.23 -10.44 -3.21
C PHE A 225 -10.72 -10.74 -2.95
N GLU A 226 -11.58 -9.73 -2.91
CA GLU A 226 -13.01 -9.98 -2.66
C GLU A 226 -13.71 -10.64 -3.83
N LEU A 227 -13.27 -10.38 -5.08
CA LEU A 227 -13.79 -11.14 -6.22
C LEU A 227 -13.34 -12.61 -6.12
N GLN A 228 -12.09 -12.87 -5.71
CA GLN A 228 -11.62 -14.23 -5.47
C GLN A 228 -12.53 -14.92 -4.43
N ARG A 229 -12.82 -14.26 -3.31
CA ARG A 229 -13.70 -14.78 -2.26
C ARG A 229 -15.10 -15.10 -2.79
N SER A 230 -15.67 -14.22 -3.58
CA SER A 230 -17.01 -14.43 -4.16
C SER A 230 -17.00 -15.60 -5.15
N MET A 231 -15.94 -15.74 -5.98
CA MET A 231 -15.84 -16.86 -6.88
C MET A 231 -15.71 -18.19 -6.14
N VAL A 232 -14.89 -18.23 -5.08
CA VAL A 232 -14.77 -19.42 -4.25
C VAL A 232 -16.13 -19.77 -3.61
N ALA A 233 -16.81 -18.76 -3.04
CA ALA A 233 -18.12 -18.98 -2.39
C ALA A 233 -19.17 -19.53 -3.35
N ASN A 234 -19.07 -19.15 -4.64
CA ASN A 234 -19.96 -19.62 -5.69
C ASN A 234 -19.54 -20.96 -6.31
N GLY A 235 -18.50 -21.60 -5.78
CA GLY A 235 -18.10 -22.95 -6.20
C GLY A 235 -17.26 -23.03 -7.45
N PHE A 236 -16.64 -21.92 -7.90
CA PHE A 236 -15.79 -21.95 -9.08
C PHE A 236 -14.44 -22.64 -8.82
N GLY A 237 -14.07 -22.82 -7.56
CA GLY A 237 -12.82 -23.47 -7.18
C GLY A 237 -12.46 -23.20 -5.73
N VAL A 238 -11.19 -23.38 -5.41
CA VAL A 238 -10.62 -23.17 -4.09
C VAL A 238 -9.54 -22.11 -4.16
N ALA A 239 -9.11 -21.57 -3.01
CA ALA A 239 -7.99 -20.63 -3.00
C ALA A 239 -7.10 -20.84 -1.78
N VAL A 240 -5.88 -20.35 -1.87
CA VAL A 240 -4.97 -20.21 -0.72
C VAL A 240 -4.81 -18.72 -0.48
N SER A 241 -4.88 -18.30 0.77
CA SER A 241 -4.77 -16.91 1.14
C SER A 241 -4.04 -16.74 2.48
N TYR A 242 -3.44 -15.58 2.67
CA TYR A 242 -2.91 -15.12 3.95
C TYR A 242 -3.86 -14.11 4.59
N THR A 243 -4.59 -13.35 3.76
CA THR A 243 -5.58 -12.37 4.22
C THR A 243 -6.85 -13.11 4.67
N ARG A 244 -7.27 -12.86 5.91
CA ARG A 244 -8.44 -13.53 6.48
C ARG A 244 -9.39 -12.48 7.08
N PRO A 245 -10.39 -12.03 6.32
CA PRO A 245 -11.40 -11.12 6.86
C PRO A 245 -12.07 -11.68 8.11
N TYR A 246 -12.51 -10.80 8.99
CA TYR A 246 -13.17 -11.20 10.23
C TYR A 246 -14.56 -11.82 9.99
N GLY A 247 -15.15 -11.59 8.80
CA GLY A 247 -16.42 -12.20 8.41
C GLY A 247 -16.20 -13.46 7.55
N ASP A 248 -17.11 -14.41 7.70
CA ASP A 248 -17.07 -15.67 6.98
C ASP A 248 -18.00 -15.69 5.76
N ARG A 249 -18.29 -14.52 5.18
CA ARG A 249 -19.12 -14.37 3.98
C ARG A 249 -18.40 -13.54 2.94
N SER A 250 -18.65 -13.89 1.68
CA SER A 250 -18.26 -13.08 0.54
C SER A 250 -19.13 -11.82 0.44
N TYR A 251 -18.73 -10.87 -0.39
CA TYR A 251 -19.50 -9.63 -0.57
C TYR A 251 -20.90 -9.87 -1.13
N ASP A 252 -21.10 -10.96 -1.88
CA ASP A 252 -22.44 -11.36 -2.36
C ASP A 252 -23.22 -12.20 -1.35
N GLY A 253 -22.71 -12.32 -0.11
CA GLY A 253 -23.45 -12.88 1.02
C GLY A 253 -23.34 -14.38 1.21
N LEU A 254 -22.58 -15.08 0.37
CA LEU A 254 -22.45 -16.53 0.45
C LEU A 254 -21.42 -16.96 1.50
N PRO A 255 -21.67 -18.07 2.22
CA PRO A 255 -20.76 -18.48 3.29
C PRO A 255 -19.47 -19.11 2.74
N LEU A 256 -18.37 -18.82 3.43
CA LEU A 256 -17.04 -19.34 3.17
C LEU A 256 -16.49 -20.00 4.42
N VAL A 257 -15.53 -20.92 4.25
CA VAL A 257 -14.75 -21.43 5.38
C VAL A 257 -13.26 -21.30 5.09
N CYS A 258 -12.50 -20.96 6.12
CA CYS A 258 -11.05 -20.93 6.09
C CYS A 258 -10.55 -22.17 6.84
N LYS A 259 -9.65 -22.95 6.23
CA LYS A 259 -9.09 -24.14 6.85
C LYS A 259 -7.58 -24.03 6.97
N PRO A 260 -7.01 -24.41 8.11
CA PRO A 260 -5.55 -24.48 8.20
C PRO A 260 -4.99 -25.42 7.14
N LEU A 261 -3.79 -25.10 6.64
CA LEU A 261 -3.07 -26.01 5.75
C LEU A 261 -2.22 -26.96 6.60
N SER A 262 -2.28 -28.26 6.27
CA SER A 262 -1.50 -29.27 7.00
C SER A 262 -0.03 -29.28 6.61
N ASP A 263 0.30 -28.66 5.47
CA ASP A 263 1.67 -28.57 4.98
C ASP A 263 2.49 -27.56 5.80
N ALA A 264 3.78 -27.84 5.98
CA ALA A 264 4.71 -26.87 6.55
C ALA A 264 5.06 -25.83 5.48
N LEU A 265 4.40 -24.67 5.54
CA LEU A 265 4.50 -23.61 4.55
C LEU A 265 5.17 -22.36 5.13
N PRO A 266 5.84 -21.57 4.29
CA PRO A 266 6.42 -20.32 4.77
C PRO A 266 5.32 -19.35 5.24
N MET A 267 5.65 -18.61 6.29
CA MET A 267 4.78 -17.54 6.75
C MET A 267 4.95 -16.32 5.87
N GLN A 268 3.90 -15.53 5.73
CA GLN A 268 3.96 -14.26 5.00
C GLN A 268 4.04 -13.12 6.00
N ARG A 269 4.90 -12.16 5.71
CA ARG A 269 5.18 -11.05 6.60
C ARG A 269 4.38 -9.81 6.17
N ILE A 270 3.65 -9.22 7.12
CA ILE A 270 3.10 -7.86 6.98
C ILE A 270 4.18 -6.91 7.47
N ILE A 271 4.55 -5.96 6.65
CA ILE A 271 5.61 -5.01 6.96
C ILE A 271 5.16 -3.57 6.71
N LEU A 272 5.78 -2.64 7.42
CA LEU A 272 5.93 -1.27 6.94
C LEU A 272 7.27 -1.19 6.21
N THR A 273 7.31 -0.40 5.15
CA THR A 273 8.52 -0.25 4.35
C THR A 273 8.70 1.20 3.91
N HIS A 274 9.95 1.60 3.74
CA HIS A 274 10.32 2.89 3.17
C HIS A 274 11.64 2.76 2.42
N ASP A 275 11.90 3.73 1.55
CA ASP A 275 13.16 3.74 0.78
C ASP A 275 14.28 4.28 1.67
N THR A 276 15.31 3.47 1.93
CA THR A 276 16.43 3.86 2.79
C THR A 276 17.28 4.98 2.21
N ARG A 277 17.13 5.26 0.91
CA ARG A 277 17.84 6.38 0.28
C ARG A 277 17.22 7.73 0.61
N GLN A 278 16.07 7.73 1.27
CA GLN A 278 15.33 8.92 1.67
C GLN A 278 15.30 9.02 3.19
N ARG A 279 15.30 10.25 3.67
CA ARG A 279 15.25 10.49 5.11
C ARG A 279 13.84 10.27 5.64
N LEU A 280 13.74 9.55 6.73
CA LEU A 280 12.48 9.27 7.41
C LEU A 280 12.04 10.51 8.20
N SER A 281 10.83 11.02 7.94
CA SER A 281 10.31 12.18 8.67
C SER A 281 9.95 11.80 10.11
N LYS A 282 9.81 12.80 10.99
CA LYS A 282 9.34 12.56 12.36
C LYS A 282 7.94 11.95 12.37
N ALA A 283 7.06 12.41 11.47
CA ALA A 283 5.71 11.84 11.35
C ALA A 283 5.76 10.37 10.95
N ALA A 284 6.61 10.02 9.97
CA ALA A 284 6.77 8.62 9.55
C ALA A 284 7.36 7.76 10.66
N ALA A 285 8.36 8.25 11.40
CA ALA A 285 8.93 7.52 12.53
C ALA A 285 7.88 7.27 13.62
N ALA A 286 7.06 8.27 13.94
CA ALA A 286 5.98 8.14 14.91
C ALA A 286 4.92 7.14 14.43
N PHE A 287 4.59 7.15 13.13
CA PHE A 287 3.64 6.20 12.57
C PHE A 287 4.16 4.75 12.68
N ILE A 288 5.45 4.54 12.44
CA ILE A 288 6.08 3.21 12.59
C ILE A 288 5.89 2.70 14.03
N ASP A 289 6.14 3.57 15.02
CA ASP A 289 5.98 3.19 16.43
C ASP A 289 4.53 2.85 16.77
N VAL A 290 3.58 3.65 16.27
CA VAL A 290 2.15 3.40 16.44
C VAL A 290 1.75 2.05 15.83
N ALA A 291 2.20 1.80 14.60
CA ALA A 291 1.85 0.55 13.89
C ALA A 291 2.42 -0.67 14.62
N ARG A 292 3.69 -0.60 15.08
CA ARG A 292 4.29 -1.69 15.85
C ARG A 292 3.49 -1.99 17.12
N ALA A 293 3.14 -0.95 17.87
CA ALA A 293 2.38 -1.10 19.12
C ALA A 293 0.99 -1.66 18.84
N TRP A 294 0.34 -1.17 17.78
CA TRP A 294 -1.00 -1.64 17.41
C TRP A 294 -0.98 -3.14 17.08
N PHE A 295 -0.07 -3.56 16.20
CA PHE A 295 0.02 -4.98 15.82
C PHE A 295 0.41 -5.88 17.00
N ALA A 296 1.24 -5.40 17.92
CA ALA A 296 1.63 -6.16 19.11
C ALA A 296 0.44 -6.35 20.07
N GLY A 297 -0.53 -5.43 20.06
CA GLY A 297 -1.67 -5.46 20.98
C GLY A 297 -2.97 -6.03 20.41
N HIS A 298 -2.96 -6.49 19.15
CA HIS A 298 -4.18 -6.95 18.48
C HIS A 298 -3.99 -8.32 17.84
N ASP A 299 -5.00 -9.14 17.91
CA ASP A 299 -5.05 -10.39 17.15
C ASP A 299 -5.33 -10.07 15.69
N VAL A 300 -4.45 -10.56 14.81
CA VAL A 300 -4.51 -10.26 13.38
C VAL A 300 -4.96 -11.50 12.62
N PHE A 301 -6.14 -11.43 12.01
CA PHE A 301 -6.69 -12.51 11.19
C PHE A 301 -6.78 -13.86 11.93
N THR A 302 -7.03 -13.83 13.23
CA THR A 302 -7.24 -15.07 13.99
C THR A 302 -8.68 -15.57 13.83
N ALA A 303 -8.84 -16.89 13.93
CA ALA A 303 -10.16 -17.52 13.82
C ALA A 303 -10.96 -17.30 15.09
#